data_70e6d0eb0768e13ee0a9631534cf30b2
#
_entry.id   70e6d0eb0768e13ee0a9631534cf30b2
#
_cell.length_a   1.000
_cell.length_b   1.000
_cell.length_c   1.000
_cell.angle_alpha   90.00
_cell.angle_beta   90.00
_cell.angle_gamma   90.00
#
_symmetry.space_group_name_H-M   'P 1'
#
loop_
_entity.id
_entity.type
_entity.pdbx_description
1 polymer ?
#
loop_
_entity_poly.entity_id
_entity_poly.type
_entity_poly.pdbx_seq_one_letter_code
_entity_poly.pdbx_strand_id
1 'polypeptide(L)'
;ADYSRRLMGEALYRTLEKGLEEVPPTSIRLNTFKYKGDVTASRLFADRVGWCSEGVYLTERPNFTFDPLLHAGLYYVQEASSMFLAHVLRFLVRKPVTMLDLCAAPGGKTTVARTVLPAGSLLFANEPDRKRVQILSENVQKFGHPDVVVTNNYPRDYRKSSLQFDVIV
;
A
#
# COMPACT_ATOMS: atom_id res chain seq x y z
N ALA A 1 -21.77 -15.06 -8.71
CA ALA A 1 -22.70 -14.31 -9.57
C ALA A 1 -24.01 -13.98 -8.84
N ASP A 2 -24.87 -14.95 -8.49
CA ASP A 2 -26.22 -14.67 -7.95
C ASP A 2 -26.22 -13.96 -6.61
N TYR A 3 -25.31 -14.29 -5.71
CA TYR A 3 -25.19 -13.61 -4.40
C TYR A 3 -24.85 -12.13 -4.60
N SER A 4 -23.83 -11.82 -5.43
CA SER A 4 -23.41 -10.45 -5.68
C SER A 4 -24.51 -9.64 -6.36
N ARG A 5 -25.24 -10.23 -7.32
CA ARG A 5 -26.35 -9.60 -8.01
C ARG A 5 -27.50 -9.25 -7.06
N ARG A 6 -27.83 -10.15 -6.11
CA ARG A 6 -28.84 -9.87 -5.08
C ARG A 6 -28.41 -8.79 -4.08
N LEU A 7 -27.10 -8.78 -3.73
CA LEU A 7 -26.58 -7.84 -2.73
C LEU A 7 -26.51 -6.41 -3.26
N MET A 8 -26.04 -6.22 -4.49
CA MET A 8 -25.77 -4.88 -5.03
C MET A 8 -26.81 -4.40 -6.06
N GLY A 9 -27.74 -5.26 -6.47
CA GLY A 9 -28.70 -4.98 -7.54
C GLY A 9 -28.12 -5.14 -8.95
N GLU A 10 -29.01 -5.23 -9.93
CA GLU A 10 -28.65 -5.55 -11.32
C GLU A 10 -27.69 -4.51 -11.96
N ALA A 11 -27.94 -3.21 -11.71
CA ALA A 11 -27.15 -2.14 -12.32
C ALA A 11 -25.68 -2.17 -11.87
N LEU A 12 -25.44 -2.25 -10.55
CA LEU A 12 -24.08 -2.32 -10.01
C LEU A 12 -23.41 -3.65 -10.35
N TYR A 13 -24.20 -4.75 -10.39
CA TYR A 13 -23.67 -6.05 -10.79
C TYR A 13 -23.15 -6.04 -12.21
N ARG A 14 -23.87 -5.45 -13.17
CA ARG A 14 -23.41 -5.31 -14.56
C ARG A 14 -22.14 -4.46 -14.68
N THR A 15 -22.04 -3.39 -13.87
CA THR A 15 -20.82 -2.58 -13.81
C THR A 15 -19.63 -3.39 -13.31
N LEU A 16 -19.84 -4.19 -12.26
CA LEU A 16 -18.81 -5.10 -11.74
C LEU A 16 -18.42 -6.16 -12.79
N GLU A 17 -19.40 -6.80 -13.42
CA GLU A 17 -19.18 -7.85 -14.44
C GLU A 17 -18.35 -7.29 -15.60
N LYS A 18 -18.73 -6.13 -16.14
CA LYS A 18 -17.95 -5.44 -17.17
C LYS A 18 -16.54 -5.11 -16.71
N GLY A 19 -16.37 -4.57 -15.52
CA GLY A 19 -15.05 -4.21 -14.98
C GLY A 19 -14.13 -5.41 -14.75
N LEU A 20 -14.69 -6.61 -14.49
CA LEU A 20 -13.92 -7.86 -14.38
C LEU A 20 -13.41 -8.40 -15.72
N GLU A 21 -14.03 -8.00 -16.83
CA GLU A 21 -13.61 -8.37 -18.20
C GLU A 21 -12.56 -7.40 -18.77
N GLU A 22 -12.43 -6.21 -18.18
CA GLU A 22 -11.45 -5.20 -18.62
C GLU A 22 -10.04 -5.55 -18.15
N VAL A 23 -9.03 -5.14 -18.94
CA VAL A 23 -7.63 -5.27 -18.52
C VAL A 23 -7.38 -4.31 -17.33
N PRO A 24 -6.89 -4.82 -16.18
CA PRO A 24 -6.65 -3.98 -15.03
C PRO A 24 -5.63 -2.87 -15.34
N PRO A 25 -5.92 -1.61 -14.99
CA PRO A 25 -4.98 -0.52 -15.21
C PRO A 25 -3.71 -0.73 -14.36
N THR A 26 -2.57 -0.43 -14.95
CA THR A 26 -1.31 -0.41 -14.19
C THR A 26 -1.24 0.85 -13.34
N SER A 27 -0.89 0.70 -12.07
CA SER A 27 -0.68 1.83 -11.18
C SER A 27 0.57 1.68 -10.32
N ILE A 28 1.13 2.82 -9.94
CA ILE A 28 2.26 2.94 -9.03
C ILE A 28 1.93 3.94 -7.94
N ARG A 29 2.59 3.83 -6.81
CA ARG A 29 2.53 4.82 -5.74
C ARG A 29 3.92 5.41 -5.52
N LEU A 30 4.01 6.72 -5.62
CA LEU A 30 5.25 7.47 -5.42
C LEU A 30 5.66 7.43 -3.94
N ASN A 31 6.94 7.25 -3.70
CA ASN A 31 7.53 7.42 -2.39
C ASN A 31 7.89 8.88 -2.18
N THR A 32 7.01 9.67 -1.60
CA THR A 32 7.20 11.10 -1.39
C THR A 32 8.34 11.44 -0.42
N PHE A 33 8.82 10.44 0.32
CA PHE A 33 10.03 10.58 1.14
C PHE A 33 11.30 10.74 0.27
N LYS A 34 11.34 10.04 -0.89
CA LYS A 34 12.47 10.05 -1.83
C LYS A 34 12.20 10.81 -3.12
N TYR A 35 11.01 10.67 -3.69
CA TYR A 35 10.65 11.29 -4.97
C TYR A 35 10.18 12.72 -4.77
N LYS A 36 10.89 13.66 -5.41
CA LYS A 36 10.59 15.11 -5.36
C LYS A 36 10.30 15.71 -6.73
N GLY A 37 10.25 14.86 -7.77
CA GLY A 37 10.00 15.29 -9.14
C GLY A 37 8.51 15.50 -9.45
N ASP A 38 8.25 15.98 -10.66
CA ASP A 38 6.90 16.04 -11.22
C ASP A 38 6.65 14.79 -12.08
N VAL A 39 5.77 13.91 -11.60
CA VAL A 39 5.41 12.69 -12.32
C VAL A 39 4.58 12.95 -13.56
N THR A 40 3.89 14.10 -13.64
CA THR A 40 3.04 14.45 -14.80
C THR A 40 3.86 14.72 -16.05
N ALA A 41 5.14 15.02 -15.90
CA ALA A 41 6.09 15.16 -17.01
C ALA A 41 6.50 13.81 -17.62
N SER A 42 6.15 12.68 -17.00
CA SER A 42 6.46 11.35 -17.54
C SER A 42 5.51 11.00 -18.68
N ARG A 43 6.05 10.48 -19.78
CA ARG A 43 5.23 9.94 -20.90
C ARG A 43 4.34 8.75 -20.48
N LEU A 44 4.65 8.11 -19.37
CA LEU A 44 3.87 7.00 -18.83
C LEU A 44 2.73 7.47 -17.92
N PHE A 45 2.65 8.76 -17.60
CA PHE A 45 1.57 9.29 -16.78
C PHE A 45 0.24 9.22 -17.53
N ALA A 46 -0.78 8.59 -16.94
CA ALA A 46 -2.14 8.59 -17.46
C ALA A 46 -3.04 9.51 -16.63
N ASP A 47 -3.15 9.23 -15.32
CA ASP A 47 -4.01 9.99 -14.42
C ASP A 47 -3.58 9.76 -12.96
N ARG A 48 -4.14 10.52 -12.04
CA ARG A 48 -3.95 10.33 -10.60
C ARG A 48 -5.01 9.41 -10.02
N VAL A 49 -4.62 8.64 -8.99
CA VAL A 49 -5.56 7.85 -8.21
C VAL A 49 -6.37 8.79 -7.30
N GLY A 50 -7.68 8.89 -7.50
CA GLY A 50 -8.54 9.91 -6.86
C GLY A 50 -8.56 9.89 -5.32
N TRP A 51 -8.22 8.76 -4.70
CA TRP A 51 -8.19 8.60 -3.24
C TRP A 51 -6.77 8.54 -2.64
N CYS A 52 -5.74 8.68 -3.47
CA CYS A 52 -4.35 8.64 -3.03
C CYS A 52 -3.52 9.62 -3.87
N SER A 53 -3.14 10.74 -3.28
CA SER A 53 -2.37 11.80 -3.96
C SER A 53 -1.02 11.34 -4.50
N GLU A 54 -0.44 10.28 -3.91
CA GLU A 54 0.80 9.65 -4.36
C GLU A 54 0.56 8.57 -5.42
N GLY A 55 -0.70 8.18 -5.64
CA GLY A 55 -1.09 7.16 -6.60
C GLY A 55 -1.18 7.70 -8.02
N VAL A 56 -0.67 6.93 -8.97
CA VAL A 56 -0.63 7.30 -10.40
C VAL A 56 -1.00 6.09 -11.24
N TYR A 57 -1.92 6.26 -12.18
CA TYR A 57 -2.17 5.33 -13.25
C TYR A 57 -1.18 5.55 -14.38
N LEU A 58 -0.74 4.47 -15.00
CA LEU A 58 0.17 4.49 -16.13
C LEU A 58 -0.58 4.17 -17.44
N THR A 59 -0.14 4.78 -18.53
CA THR A 59 -0.67 4.56 -19.89
C THR A 59 -0.43 3.13 -20.37
N GLU A 60 0.65 2.50 -19.91
CA GLU A 60 1.02 1.12 -20.23
C GLU A 60 1.78 0.49 -19.05
N ARG A 61 1.97 -0.83 -19.08
CA ARG A 61 2.77 -1.54 -18.09
C ARG A 61 4.23 -1.63 -18.55
N PRO A 62 5.15 -0.84 -17.97
CA PRO A 62 6.57 -0.94 -18.31
C PRO A 62 7.21 -2.22 -17.75
N ASN A 63 8.41 -2.53 -18.23
CA ASN A 63 9.20 -3.58 -17.61
C ASN A 63 9.86 -3.09 -16.32
N PHE A 64 9.16 -3.26 -15.22
CA PHE A 64 9.59 -2.82 -13.89
C PHE A 64 10.89 -3.49 -13.40
N THR A 65 11.21 -4.68 -13.90
CA THR A 65 12.40 -5.44 -13.45
C THR A 65 13.69 -4.69 -13.72
N PHE A 66 13.74 -3.92 -14.80
CA PHE A 66 14.93 -3.18 -15.20
C PHE A 66 14.86 -1.68 -14.87
N ASP A 67 13.84 -1.26 -14.14
CA ASP A 67 13.71 0.16 -13.77
C ASP A 67 14.56 0.48 -12.52
N PRO A 68 15.63 1.26 -12.66
CA PRO A 68 16.48 1.64 -11.54
C PRO A 68 15.72 2.47 -10.47
N LEU A 69 14.68 3.20 -10.87
CA LEU A 69 13.88 4.00 -9.93
C LEU A 69 13.05 3.12 -8.99
N LEU A 70 12.54 1.98 -9.48
CA LEU A 70 11.90 0.99 -8.62
C LEU A 70 12.89 0.42 -7.62
N HIS A 71 14.08 0.04 -8.07
CA HIS A 71 15.11 -0.53 -7.21
C HIS A 71 15.67 0.47 -6.19
N ALA A 72 15.69 1.75 -6.54
CA ALA A 72 16.03 2.83 -5.62
C ALA A 72 14.90 3.19 -4.64
N GLY A 73 13.70 2.60 -4.82
CA GLY A 73 12.55 2.82 -3.95
C GLY A 73 11.87 4.18 -4.11
N LEU A 74 11.93 4.78 -5.30
CA LEU A 74 11.25 6.05 -5.59
C LEU A 74 9.75 5.86 -5.75
N TYR A 75 9.31 4.66 -6.08
CA TYR A 75 7.90 4.28 -6.14
C TYR A 75 7.71 2.80 -5.80
N TYR A 76 6.46 2.42 -5.57
CA TYR A 76 6.02 1.05 -5.36
C TYR A 76 4.98 0.69 -6.43
N VAL A 77 5.12 -0.46 -7.08
CA VAL A 77 4.10 -0.98 -8.00
C VAL A 77 2.94 -1.50 -7.15
N GLN A 78 1.81 -0.83 -7.21
CA GLN A 78 0.69 -1.10 -6.32
C GLN A 78 -0.64 -0.89 -7.04
N GLU A 79 -1.56 -1.79 -6.79
CA GLU A 79 -2.94 -1.65 -7.25
C GLU A 79 -3.63 -0.46 -6.59
N ALA A 80 -4.36 0.32 -7.37
CA ALA A 80 -5.01 1.54 -6.89
C ALA A 80 -6.00 1.29 -5.75
N SER A 81 -6.74 0.17 -5.78
CA SER A 81 -7.66 -0.23 -4.71
C SER A 81 -6.96 -0.37 -3.36
N SER A 82 -5.76 -0.96 -3.34
CA SER A 82 -4.95 -1.10 -2.13
C SER A 82 -4.47 0.24 -1.56
N MET A 83 -4.38 1.27 -2.40
CA MET A 83 -4.00 2.63 -1.97
C MET A 83 -5.13 3.34 -1.22
N PHE A 84 -6.36 2.82 -1.23
CA PHE A 84 -7.50 3.37 -0.48
C PHE A 84 -7.23 3.42 1.03
N LEU A 85 -6.36 2.55 1.53
CA LEU A 85 -5.89 2.62 2.91
C LEU A 85 -5.29 3.99 3.26
N ALA A 86 -4.62 4.67 2.32
CA ALA A 86 -4.10 6.02 2.54
C ALA A 86 -5.23 7.02 2.86
N HIS A 87 -6.34 6.93 2.13
CA HIS A 87 -7.51 7.77 2.36
C HIS A 87 -8.10 7.54 3.75
N VAL A 88 -8.30 6.27 4.11
CA VAL A 88 -8.86 5.89 5.43
C VAL A 88 -7.97 6.38 6.56
N LEU A 89 -6.65 6.12 6.49
CA LEU A 89 -5.72 6.54 7.54
C LEU A 89 -5.63 8.06 7.66
N ARG A 90 -5.61 8.81 6.55
CA ARG A 90 -5.63 10.28 6.59
C ARG A 90 -6.90 10.82 7.25
N PHE A 91 -8.03 10.16 7.06
CA PHE A 91 -9.29 10.56 7.68
C PHE A 91 -9.32 10.26 9.18
N LEU A 92 -8.88 9.08 9.59
CA LEU A 92 -9.01 8.59 10.97
C LEU A 92 -7.84 8.98 11.88
N VAL A 93 -6.61 9.04 11.37
CA VAL A 93 -5.39 9.22 12.17
C VAL A 93 -4.89 10.66 12.07
N ARG A 94 -5.12 11.45 13.12
CA ARG A 94 -4.80 12.89 13.17
C ARG A 94 -3.65 13.25 14.11
N LYS A 95 -3.19 12.30 14.91
CA LYS A 95 -2.09 12.44 15.86
C LYS A 95 -1.13 11.26 15.74
N PRO A 96 0.12 11.36 16.23
CA PRO A 96 1.04 10.22 16.25
C PRO A 96 0.43 9.00 16.93
N VAL A 97 0.64 7.83 16.33
CA VAL A 97 0.10 6.54 16.77
C VAL A 97 1.16 5.46 16.72
N THR A 98 0.96 4.41 17.51
CA THR A 98 1.63 3.13 17.33
C THR A 98 0.70 2.21 16.52
N MET A 99 1.12 1.82 15.32
CA MET A 99 0.32 1.00 14.40
C MET A 99 0.96 -0.36 14.20
N LEU A 100 0.12 -1.39 14.06
CA LEU A 100 0.51 -2.75 13.68
C LEU A 100 -0.12 -3.13 12.33
N ASP A 101 0.72 -3.43 11.34
CA ASP A 101 0.34 -4.17 10.13
C ASP A 101 0.61 -5.65 10.41
N LEU A 102 -0.45 -6.44 10.65
CA LEU A 102 -0.35 -7.77 11.24
C LEU A 102 0.11 -8.84 10.24
N CYS A 103 -0.18 -8.65 8.95
CA CYS A 103 0.18 -9.55 7.85
C CYS A 103 0.76 -8.72 6.70
N ALA A 104 1.93 -8.11 6.93
CA ALA A 104 2.42 -6.98 6.17
C ALA A 104 3.03 -7.32 4.80
N ALA A 105 3.58 -8.53 4.61
CA ALA A 105 4.29 -8.85 3.38
C ALA A 105 3.37 -8.84 2.14
N PRO A 106 3.85 -8.28 1.05
CA PRO A 106 5.21 -7.84 0.73
C PRO A 106 5.55 -6.39 1.13
N GLY A 107 4.68 -5.65 1.84
CA GLY A 107 4.97 -4.29 2.35
C GLY A 107 4.19 -3.16 1.68
N GLY A 108 3.28 -3.47 0.77
CA GLY A 108 2.47 -2.46 0.08
C GLY A 108 1.62 -1.62 1.02
N LYS A 109 0.87 -2.25 1.95
CA LYS A 109 0.06 -1.55 2.95
C LYS A 109 0.93 -0.84 3.99
N THR A 110 2.00 -1.49 4.45
CA THR A 110 2.98 -0.92 5.37
C THR A 110 3.53 0.41 4.87
N THR A 111 4.01 0.43 3.62
CA THR A 111 4.59 1.64 3.02
C THR A 111 3.54 2.71 2.69
N VAL A 112 2.29 2.31 2.36
CA VAL A 112 1.15 3.25 2.29
C VAL A 112 0.92 3.91 3.65
N ALA A 113 0.79 3.10 4.70
CA ALA A 113 0.54 3.60 6.05
C ALA A 113 1.63 4.59 6.46
N ARG A 114 2.91 4.22 6.31
CA ARG A 114 4.01 5.12 6.68
C ARG A 114 4.00 6.44 5.92
N THR A 115 3.59 6.43 4.64
CA THR A 115 3.50 7.67 3.85
C THR A 115 2.52 8.69 4.44
N VAL A 116 1.46 8.22 5.09
CA VAL A 116 0.33 9.08 5.51
C VAL A 116 0.20 9.25 7.03
N LEU A 117 0.85 8.42 7.81
CA LEU A 117 0.83 8.55 9.27
C LEU A 117 1.55 9.83 9.71
N PRO A 118 1.02 10.54 10.72
CA PRO A 118 1.66 11.73 11.28
C PRO A 118 3.11 11.46 11.74
N ALA A 119 3.93 12.51 11.69
CA ALA A 119 5.30 12.45 12.23
C ALA A 119 5.28 12.04 13.71
N GLY A 120 6.24 11.20 14.11
CA GLY A 120 6.29 10.62 15.47
C GLY A 120 5.47 9.34 15.64
N SER A 121 4.73 8.88 14.60
CA SER A 121 4.10 7.56 14.62
C SER A 121 5.14 6.47 14.43
N LEU A 122 4.94 5.33 15.10
CA LEU A 122 5.75 4.12 14.94
C LEU A 122 4.92 3.00 14.33
N LEU A 123 5.44 2.36 13.28
CA LEU A 123 4.77 1.29 12.55
C LEU A 123 5.50 -0.04 12.74
N PHE A 124 4.79 -1.02 13.28
CA PHE A 124 5.23 -2.41 13.33
C PHE A 124 4.66 -3.13 12.11
N ALA A 125 5.54 -3.68 11.28
CA ALA A 125 5.21 -4.47 10.11
C ALA A 125 5.53 -5.93 10.37
N ASN A 126 4.51 -6.73 10.67
CA ASN A 126 4.66 -8.13 11.03
C ASN A 126 4.35 -9.07 9.87
N GLU A 127 5.11 -10.13 9.76
CA GLU A 127 4.83 -11.23 8.82
C GLU A 127 5.23 -12.56 9.46
N PRO A 128 4.28 -13.51 9.64
CA PRO A 128 4.59 -14.80 10.25
C PRO A 128 5.46 -15.72 9.38
N ASP A 129 5.35 -15.64 8.06
CA ASP A 129 6.14 -16.48 7.15
C ASP A 129 7.57 -15.94 7.00
N ARG A 130 8.56 -16.81 7.31
CA ARG A 130 9.99 -16.46 7.29
C ARG A 130 10.52 -16.07 5.92
N LYS A 131 9.98 -16.62 4.84
CA LYS A 131 10.41 -16.27 3.49
C LYS A 131 9.80 -14.93 3.07
N ARG A 132 8.55 -14.71 3.44
CA ARG A 132 7.85 -13.46 3.11
C ARG A 132 8.35 -12.27 3.92
N VAL A 133 8.77 -12.47 5.19
CA VAL A 133 9.35 -11.38 5.99
C VAL A 133 10.65 -10.83 5.40
N GLN A 134 11.43 -11.64 4.69
CA GLN A 134 12.63 -11.16 3.99
C GLN A 134 12.24 -10.16 2.89
N ILE A 135 11.24 -10.50 2.07
CA ILE A 135 10.70 -9.62 1.02
C ILE A 135 10.14 -8.32 1.64
N LEU A 136 9.43 -8.43 2.76
CA LEU A 136 8.93 -7.28 3.50
C LEU A 136 10.09 -6.38 3.95
N SER A 137 11.12 -6.95 4.55
CA SER A 137 12.30 -6.23 5.03
C SER A 137 13.02 -5.48 3.89
N GLU A 138 13.23 -6.15 2.75
CA GLU A 138 13.81 -5.51 1.56
C GLU A 138 12.98 -4.33 1.06
N ASN A 139 11.65 -4.47 1.01
CA ASN A 139 10.77 -3.39 0.56
C ASN A 139 10.71 -2.23 1.55
N VAL A 140 10.72 -2.50 2.86
CA VAL A 140 10.79 -1.47 3.90
C VAL A 140 12.13 -0.72 3.83
N GLN A 141 13.25 -1.44 3.65
CA GLN A 141 14.58 -0.82 3.48
C GLN A 141 14.64 0.03 2.20
N LYS A 142 14.11 -0.50 1.08
CA LYS A 142 13.95 0.27 -0.15
C LYS A 142 13.12 1.53 0.02
N PHE A 143 12.06 1.46 0.80
CA PHE A 143 11.22 2.63 1.10
C PHE A 143 12.01 3.69 1.87
N GLY A 144 12.82 3.27 2.86
CA GLY A 144 13.86 4.09 3.51
C GLY A 144 13.36 5.02 4.61
N HIS A 145 12.15 4.82 5.15
CA HIS A 145 11.67 5.59 6.30
C HIS A 145 12.07 4.89 7.61
N PRO A 146 12.66 5.61 8.60
CA PRO A 146 13.22 5.00 9.81
C PRO A 146 12.18 4.46 10.80
N ASP A 147 10.95 4.99 10.80
CA ASP A 147 9.93 4.68 11.82
C ASP A 147 9.10 3.44 11.46
N VAL A 148 9.76 2.40 10.93
CA VAL A 148 9.15 1.11 10.61
C VAL A 148 9.99 -0.01 11.19
N VAL A 149 9.36 -0.84 12.04
CA VAL A 149 9.98 -2.00 12.68
C VAL A 149 9.43 -3.27 12.05
N VAL A 150 10.28 -4.07 11.39
CA VAL A 150 9.88 -5.35 10.81
C VAL A 150 9.97 -6.44 11.87
N THR A 151 8.92 -7.25 12.01
CA THR A 151 8.86 -8.36 12.97
C THR A 151 8.40 -9.66 12.28
N ASN A 152 8.81 -10.80 12.87
CA ASN A 152 8.42 -12.13 12.39
C ASN A 152 7.81 -12.93 13.54
N ASN A 153 6.53 -12.68 13.79
CA ASN A 153 5.78 -13.29 14.90
C ASN A 153 4.44 -13.82 14.40
N TYR A 154 3.89 -14.81 15.09
CA TYR A 154 2.49 -15.16 14.92
C TYR A 154 1.58 -14.15 15.63
N PRO A 155 0.35 -13.91 15.14
CA PRO A 155 -0.60 -12.99 15.78
C PRO A 155 -0.84 -13.28 17.26
N ARG A 156 -0.82 -14.55 17.66
CA ARG A 156 -0.97 -15.00 19.05
C ARG A 156 0.14 -14.50 19.98
N ASP A 157 1.32 -14.21 19.45
CA ASP A 157 2.48 -13.80 20.26
C ASP A 157 2.31 -12.36 20.75
N TYR A 158 1.59 -11.53 20.01
CA TYR A 158 1.24 -10.16 20.42
C TYR A 158 0.31 -10.15 21.65
N ARG A 159 -0.52 -11.19 21.87
CA ARG A 159 -1.34 -11.32 23.07
C ARG A 159 -0.52 -11.48 24.34
N LYS A 160 0.72 -11.96 24.23
CA LYS A 160 1.64 -12.20 25.36
C LYS A 160 2.56 -11.01 25.58
N SER A 161 2.61 -10.08 24.65
CA SER A 161 3.42 -8.86 24.78
C SER A 161 2.67 -7.78 25.57
N SER A 162 3.40 -6.86 26.15
CA SER A 162 2.84 -5.64 26.76
C SER A 162 2.58 -4.52 25.73
N LEU A 163 2.86 -4.78 24.45
CA LEU A 163 2.67 -3.80 23.38
C LEU A 163 1.19 -3.56 23.15
N GLN A 164 0.83 -2.30 23.08
CA GLN A 164 -0.49 -1.84 22.69
C GLN A 164 -0.41 -1.01 21.42
N PHE A 165 -1.41 -1.14 20.57
CA PHE A 165 -1.46 -0.46 19.29
C PHE A 165 -2.76 0.35 19.19
N ASP A 166 -2.62 1.58 18.72
CA ASP A 166 -3.77 2.47 18.46
C ASP A 166 -4.52 2.05 17.21
N VAL A 167 -3.79 1.47 16.23
CA VAL A 167 -4.33 1.02 14.93
C VAL A 167 -3.76 -0.36 14.59
N ILE A 168 -4.63 -1.26 14.14
CA ILE A 168 -4.24 -2.59 13.61
C ILE A 168 -4.90 -2.78 12.24
N VAL A 169 -4.14 -3.29 11.24
CA VAL A 169 -4.59 -3.64 9.90
C VAL A 169 -4.10 -5.02 9.48
#